data_1a60c73fbdf7c40af5daa165ad7bfb26
#
_entry.id   1a60c73fbdf7c40af5daa165ad7bfb26
#
_cell.length_a   1.000
_cell.length_b   1.000
_cell.length_c   1.000
_cell.angle_alpha   90.00
_cell.angle_beta   90.00
_cell.angle_gamma   90.00
#
_symmetry.space_group_name_H-M   'P 1'
#
loop_
_entity.id
_entity.type
_entity.pdbx_description
1 polymer ?
#
loop_
_entity_poly.entity_id
_entity_poly.type
_entity_poly.pdbx_seq_one_letter_code
_entity_poly.pdbx_strand_id
1 'polypeptide(L)'
;MTYNEFKNIVDTFESAKAKAIAECELEPVGIDIVYVNAKGEEKSLTIRNPRPSTQYANCIDADCFSYYRANDSGFINGPELDCAITSRRTFKLSRIISASVAK
;
A
#
# COMPACT_ATOMS: atom_id res chain seq x y z
N MET A 1 -2.88 -14.36 0.94
CA MET A 1 -3.40 -13.63 2.11
C MET A 1 -4.91 -13.56 2.04
N THR A 2 -5.60 -13.82 3.13
CA THR A 2 -7.06 -13.69 3.17
C THR A 2 -7.45 -12.23 3.39
N TYR A 3 -8.70 -11.91 3.10
CA TYR A 3 -9.21 -10.55 3.36
C TYR A 3 -9.14 -10.21 4.84
N ASN A 4 -9.45 -11.16 5.72
CA ASN A 4 -9.39 -10.93 7.17
C ASN A 4 -7.97 -10.62 7.64
N GLU A 5 -6.98 -11.33 7.13
CA GLU A 5 -5.58 -11.06 7.43
C GLU A 5 -5.19 -9.66 6.96
N PHE A 6 -5.60 -9.30 5.75
CA PHE A 6 -5.31 -7.97 5.20
C PHE A 6 -6.03 -6.88 6.00
N LYS A 7 -7.28 -7.10 6.39
CA LYS A 7 -8.04 -6.16 7.20
C LYS A 7 -7.38 -5.89 8.54
N ASN A 8 -6.80 -6.91 9.16
CA ASN A 8 -6.05 -6.73 10.40
C ASN A 8 -4.86 -5.77 10.22
N ILE A 9 -4.19 -5.85 9.08
CA ILE A 9 -3.10 -4.93 8.75
C ILE A 9 -3.65 -3.51 8.56
N VAL A 10 -4.78 -3.37 7.89
CA VAL A 10 -5.43 -2.07 7.70
C VAL A 10 -5.83 -1.46 9.03
N ASP A 11 -6.41 -2.25 9.93
CA ASP A 11 -6.80 -1.79 11.27
C ASP A 11 -5.58 -1.36 12.08
N THR A 12 -4.47 -2.07 11.96
CA THR A 12 -3.21 -1.69 12.60
C THR A 12 -2.69 -0.37 12.05
N PHE A 13 -2.76 -0.17 10.74
CA PHE A 13 -2.38 1.09 10.11
C PHE A 13 -3.25 2.25 10.60
N GLU A 14 -4.57 2.07 10.64
CA GLU A 14 -5.48 3.12 11.08
C GLU A 14 -5.25 3.47 12.55
N SER A 15 -4.99 2.49 13.40
CA SER A 15 -4.66 2.70 14.81
C SER A 15 -3.35 3.46 14.96
N ALA A 16 -2.33 3.09 14.20
CA ALA A 16 -1.02 3.77 14.24
C ALA A 16 -1.15 5.22 13.75
N LYS A 17 -1.96 5.44 12.72
CA LYS A 17 -2.21 6.78 12.20
C LYS A 17 -2.93 7.65 13.23
N ALA A 18 -3.97 7.12 13.85
CA ALA A 18 -4.72 7.85 14.87
C ALA A 18 -3.84 8.21 16.08
N LYS A 19 -3.00 7.26 16.51
CA LYS A 19 -2.06 7.49 17.61
C LYS A 19 -1.05 8.57 17.26
N ALA A 20 -0.49 8.53 16.06
CA ALA A 20 0.48 9.53 15.60
C ALA A 20 -0.14 10.93 15.57
N ILE A 21 -1.37 11.04 15.10
CA ILE A 21 -2.09 12.32 15.10
C ILE A 21 -2.30 12.82 16.51
N ALA A 22 -2.74 11.96 17.44
CA ALA A 22 -2.99 12.33 18.82
C ALA A 22 -1.71 12.77 19.55
N GLU A 23 -0.57 12.19 19.22
CA GLU A 23 0.71 12.47 19.86
C GLU A 23 1.55 13.48 19.09
N CYS A 24 1.00 14.06 18.02
CA CYS A 24 1.71 15.01 17.14
C CYS A 24 3.00 14.43 16.56
N GLU A 25 2.98 13.13 16.25
CA GLU A 25 4.09 12.43 15.63
C GLU A 25 3.85 12.29 14.12
N LEU A 26 4.88 11.86 13.39
CA LEU A 26 4.75 11.59 11.97
C LEU A 26 3.82 10.39 11.74
N GLU A 27 2.84 10.58 10.87
CA GLU A 27 1.92 9.51 10.51
C GLU A 27 2.62 8.45 9.65
N PRO A 28 2.19 7.18 9.75
CA PRO A 28 2.71 6.15 8.86
C PRO A 28 2.36 6.49 7.40
N VAL A 29 3.29 6.16 6.50
CA VAL A 29 3.17 6.51 5.08
C VAL A 29 2.06 5.72 4.38
N GLY A 30 1.89 4.48 4.76
CA GLY A 30 0.91 3.60 4.12
C GLY A 30 1.12 2.16 4.58
N ILE A 31 0.78 1.24 3.72
CA ILE A 31 0.95 -0.20 3.96
C ILE A 31 1.92 -0.73 2.91
N ASP A 32 3.03 -1.32 3.38
CA ASP A 32 3.98 -1.99 2.50
C ASP A 32 3.48 -3.39 2.20
N ILE A 33 3.40 -3.74 0.93
CA ILE A 33 3.05 -5.09 0.51
C ILE A 33 4.14 -5.67 -0.36
N VAL A 34 4.29 -6.99 -0.30
CA VAL A 34 5.07 -7.73 -1.28
C VAL A 34 4.07 -8.46 -2.17
N TYR A 35 4.09 -8.16 -3.44
CA TYR A 35 3.09 -8.62 -4.40
C TYR A 35 3.77 -9.39 -5.54
N VAL A 36 3.17 -10.51 -5.94
CA VAL A 36 3.63 -11.27 -7.10
C VAL A 36 2.72 -10.95 -8.27
N ASN A 37 3.30 -10.40 -9.34
CA ASN A 37 2.53 -10.05 -10.52
C ASN A 37 2.23 -11.30 -11.40
N ALA A 38 1.51 -11.09 -12.50
CA ALA A 38 1.12 -12.18 -13.39
C ALA A 38 2.32 -12.91 -14.01
N LYS A 39 3.48 -12.27 -14.05
CA LYS A 39 4.71 -12.87 -14.57
C LYS A 39 5.50 -13.64 -13.52
N GLY A 40 5.02 -13.68 -12.28
CA GLY A 40 5.73 -14.32 -11.19
C GLY A 40 6.81 -13.47 -10.54
N GLU A 41 6.89 -12.21 -10.87
CA GLU A 41 7.88 -11.30 -10.28
C GLU A 41 7.37 -10.71 -8.98
N GLU A 42 8.22 -10.70 -7.95
CA GLU A 42 7.91 -10.05 -6.69
C GLU A 42 8.18 -8.56 -6.78
N LYS A 43 7.22 -7.77 -6.29
CA LYS A 43 7.34 -6.32 -6.22
C LYS A 43 7.02 -5.86 -4.81
N SER A 44 7.84 -4.96 -4.29
CA SER A 44 7.57 -4.29 -3.02
C SER A 44 6.88 -2.96 -3.33
N LEU A 45 5.68 -2.78 -2.80
CA LEU A 45 4.85 -1.63 -3.10
C LEU A 45 4.34 -1.01 -1.79
N THR A 46 4.15 0.30 -1.80
CA THR A 46 3.49 0.99 -0.70
C THR A 46 2.13 1.48 -1.19
N ILE A 47 1.08 1.11 -0.46
CA ILE A 47 -0.30 1.44 -0.85
C ILE A 47 -0.98 2.26 0.24
N ARG A 48 -1.99 3.03 -0.17
CA ARG A 48 -2.88 3.79 0.72
C ARG A 48 -4.34 3.56 0.34
N ASN A 49 -5.22 3.82 1.30
CA ASN A 49 -6.67 3.78 1.11
C ASN A 49 -7.16 2.48 0.49
N PRO A 50 -6.75 1.32 1.05
CA PRO A 50 -7.20 0.04 0.51
C PRO A 50 -8.69 -0.15 0.79
N ARG A 51 -9.41 -0.66 -0.20
CA ARG A 51 -10.83 -0.99 -0.10
C ARG A 51 -11.11 -2.29 -0.83
N PRO A 52 -12.12 -3.07 -0.41
CA PRO A 52 -12.52 -4.23 -1.19
C PRO A 52 -12.92 -3.80 -2.60
N SER A 53 -12.47 -4.56 -3.60
CA SER A 53 -12.85 -4.27 -4.97
C SER A 53 -14.34 -4.56 -5.18
N THR A 54 -15.03 -3.65 -5.86
CA THR A 54 -16.44 -3.84 -6.22
C THR A 54 -16.60 -4.63 -7.50
N GLN A 55 -15.53 -4.75 -8.28
CA GLN A 55 -15.55 -5.43 -9.59
C GLN A 55 -15.05 -6.85 -9.54
N TYR A 56 -14.11 -7.14 -8.66
CA TYR A 56 -13.42 -8.43 -8.61
C TYR A 56 -13.45 -9.01 -7.21
N ALA A 57 -13.92 -10.25 -7.10
CA ALA A 57 -13.90 -10.97 -5.82
C ALA A 57 -12.46 -11.23 -5.36
N ASN A 58 -12.24 -11.21 -4.05
CA ASN A 58 -10.95 -11.47 -3.43
C ASN A 58 -9.83 -10.53 -3.90
N CYS A 59 -10.20 -9.32 -4.29
CA CYS A 59 -9.27 -8.27 -4.68
C CYS A 59 -9.50 -7.03 -3.83
N ILE A 60 -8.47 -6.21 -3.74
CA ILE A 60 -8.55 -4.89 -3.11
C ILE A 60 -8.14 -3.84 -4.13
N ASP A 61 -8.76 -2.67 -4.03
CA ASP A 61 -8.33 -1.48 -4.76
C ASP A 61 -7.60 -0.58 -3.79
N ALA A 62 -6.47 -0.04 -4.21
CA ALA A 62 -5.66 0.84 -3.39
C ALA A 62 -4.87 1.81 -4.24
N ASP A 63 -4.52 2.95 -3.64
CA ASP A 63 -3.61 3.91 -4.26
C ASP A 63 -2.19 3.37 -4.12
N CYS A 64 -1.48 3.28 -5.22
CA CYS A 64 -0.13 2.75 -5.26
C CYS A 64 0.85 3.87 -5.58
N PHE A 65 1.91 3.99 -4.77
CA PHE A 65 2.95 4.96 -5.03
C PHE A 65 3.87 4.45 -6.12
N SER A 66 4.21 5.32 -7.05
CA SER A 66 5.08 5.01 -8.17
C SER A 66 6.50 5.55 -7.98
N TYR A 67 6.85 5.94 -6.78
CA TYR A 67 8.12 6.61 -6.54
C TYR A 67 9.34 5.73 -6.85
N TYR A 68 9.22 4.41 -6.76
CA TYR A 68 10.37 3.60 -7.15
C TYR A 68 10.60 3.57 -8.64
N ARG A 69 9.59 3.80 -9.45
CA ARG A 69 9.83 4.03 -10.88
C ARG A 69 10.54 5.36 -11.07
N ALA A 70 10.18 6.34 -10.27
CA ALA A 70 10.87 7.61 -10.26
C ALA A 70 12.33 7.42 -9.88
N ASN A 71 12.61 6.55 -8.90
CA ASN A 71 13.99 6.22 -8.54
C ASN A 71 14.75 5.60 -9.68
N ASP A 72 14.13 4.68 -10.40
CA ASP A 72 14.75 4.05 -11.58
C ASP A 72 15.07 5.08 -12.64
N SER A 73 14.30 6.14 -12.71
CA SER A 73 14.50 7.26 -13.63
C SER A 73 15.40 8.35 -13.08
N GLY A 74 15.89 8.18 -11.85
CA GLY A 74 16.76 9.17 -11.22
C GLY A 74 16.04 10.32 -10.56
N PHE A 75 14.73 10.25 -10.43
CA PHE A 75 13.95 11.25 -9.70
C PHE A 75 14.05 11.04 -8.20
N ILE A 76 13.73 12.08 -7.45
CA ILE A 76 13.60 11.97 -6.02
C ILE A 76 12.32 11.23 -5.68
N ASN A 77 12.38 10.52 -4.57
CA ASN A 77 11.20 9.96 -3.95
C ASN A 77 10.85 10.79 -2.73
N GLY A 78 9.71 10.51 -2.16
CA GLY A 78 9.32 11.15 -0.92
C GLY A 78 7.92 11.73 -0.98
N PRO A 79 7.51 12.47 0.06
CA PRO A 79 6.14 12.97 0.19
C PRO A 79 5.66 13.82 -0.97
N GLU A 80 6.52 14.58 -1.59
CA GLU A 80 6.15 15.43 -2.71
C GLU A 80 5.71 14.67 -3.94
N LEU A 81 6.02 13.38 -4.01
CA LEU A 81 5.59 12.54 -5.12
C LEU A 81 4.17 12.00 -4.95
N ASP A 82 3.66 12.01 -3.73
CA ASP A 82 2.38 11.40 -3.41
C ASP A 82 1.24 11.96 -4.24
N CYS A 83 1.22 13.25 -4.44
CA CYS A 83 0.15 13.92 -5.17
C CYS A 83 0.26 13.75 -6.67
N ALA A 84 1.46 13.50 -7.18
CA ALA A 84 1.73 13.52 -8.60
C ALA A 84 1.78 12.15 -9.25
N ILE A 85 2.15 11.12 -8.47
CA ILE A 85 2.53 9.83 -9.05
C ILE A 85 1.76 8.64 -8.45
N THR A 86 0.74 8.88 -7.67
CA THR A 86 -0.11 7.81 -7.19
C THR A 86 -1.07 7.36 -8.28
N SER A 87 -1.28 6.06 -8.36
CA SER A 87 -2.28 5.48 -9.26
C SER A 87 -3.09 4.44 -8.52
N ARG A 88 -4.40 4.42 -8.78
CA ARG A 88 -5.25 3.42 -8.16
C ARG A 88 -5.14 2.11 -8.92
N ARG A 89 -4.93 1.04 -8.18
CA ARG A 89 -4.73 -0.30 -8.75
C ARG A 89 -5.51 -1.34 -7.98
N THR A 90 -5.79 -2.44 -8.67
CA THR A 90 -6.47 -3.60 -8.09
C THR A 90 -5.45 -4.71 -7.85
N PHE A 91 -5.44 -5.25 -6.64
CA PHE A 91 -4.53 -6.33 -6.25
C PHE A 91 -5.31 -7.57 -5.84
N LYS A 92 -4.89 -8.73 -6.33
CA LYS A 92 -5.47 -10.00 -5.86
C LYS A 92 -4.87 -10.35 -4.51
N LEU A 93 -5.73 -10.58 -3.53
CA LEU A 93 -5.28 -10.95 -2.19
C LEU A 93 -4.40 -12.20 -2.19
N SER A 94 -4.71 -13.17 -3.05
CA SER A 94 -3.91 -14.40 -3.16
C SER A 94 -2.48 -14.16 -3.64
N ARG A 95 -2.20 -13.01 -4.24
CA ARG A 95 -0.87 -12.65 -4.74
C ARG A 95 -0.11 -11.74 -3.78
N ILE A 96 -0.73 -11.32 -2.69
CA ILE A 96 -0.06 -10.55 -1.65
C ILE A 96 0.61 -11.55 -0.71
N ILE A 97 1.94 -11.55 -0.70
CA ILE A 97 2.73 -12.47 0.14
C ILE A 97 2.78 -11.97 1.57
N SER A 98 2.98 -10.68 1.74
CA SER A 98 3.07 -10.07 3.07
C SER A 98 2.61 -8.62 3.01
N ALA A 99 2.22 -8.12 4.17
CA ALA A 99 1.83 -6.71 4.32
C ALA A 99 2.21 -6.24 5.72
N SER A 100 2.66 -5.00 5.82
CA SER A 100 3.02 -4.39 7.09
C SER A 100 2.82 -2.88 7.01
N VAL A 101 2.71 -2.24 8.18
CA VAL A 101 2.56 -0.79 8.24
C VAL A 101 3.89 -0.12 7.90
N ALA A 102 3.89 0.76 6.93
CA ALA A 102 5.06 1.53 6.54
C ALA A 102 5.19 2.76 7.44
N LYS A 103 6.38 2.97 7.93
CA LYS A 103 6.69 4.13 8.76
C LYS A 103 7.34 5.25 7.99
#